data_af2f576a99446aa296be888622e17027
#
_entry.id   af2f576a99446aa296be888622e17027
#
_cell.length_a   1.000
_cell.length_b   1.000
_cell.length_c   1.000
_cell.angle_alpha   90.00
_cell.angle_beta   90.00
_cell.angle_gamma   90.00
#
_symmetry.space_group_name_H-M   'P 1'
#
loop_
_entity.id
_entity.type
_entity.pdbx_description
1 polymer ?
#
loop_
_entity_poly.entity_id
_entity_poly.type
_entity_poly.pdbx_seq_one_letter_code
_entity_poly.pdbx_strand_id
1 'polypeptide(L)'
;MRHHLSGRQLSRNAPHRHAMLRNMSVSLLRHETIRTTLPKAKELRRVVEPLITLAKSDSDANRRLAFSRLRDVAVVDKLFADLGPRFKARPGGYTRILHMMPRPGDSAPMALMQLVDGPAAAAEVPADEAPKAAKKKAAPKKAATKKAAKADD
;
A
#
# COMPACT_ATOMS: atom_id res chain seq x y z
N MET A 1 37.14 3.64 -16.14
CA MET A 1 35.90 2.81 -16.10
C MET A 1 35.26 2.91 -14.72
N ARG A 2 33.92 2.93 -14.65
CA ARG A 2 33.17 2.96 -13.38
C ARG A 2 32.65 1.55 -13.09
N HIS A 3 33.37 0.79 -12.28
CA HIS A 3 32.98 -0.55 -11.87
C HIS A 3 32.21 -0.50 -10.54
N HIS A 4 31.24 -1.39 -10.34
CA HIS A 4 30.45 -1.53 -9.12
C HIS A 4 29.66 -0.31 -8.65
N LEU A 5 29.54 0.73 -9.47
CA LEU A 5 28.72 1.92 -9.20
C LEU A 5 27.28 1.61 -9.62
N SER A 6 26.45 1.19 -8.71
CA SER A 6 25.04 0.93 -8.94
C SER A 6 24.17 1.77 -8.01
N GLY A 7 22.97 2.09 -8.48
CA GLY A 7 22.00 2.86 -7.73
C GLY A 7 22.05 4.37 -8.01
N ARG A 8 20.93 5.03 -7.67
CA ARG A 8 20.76 6.47 -7.85
C ARG A 8 21.24 7.21 -6.61
N GLN A 9 21.93 8.33 -6.82
CA GLN A 9 22.39 9.19 -5.74
C GLN A 9 21.24 9.91 -5.03
N LEU A 10 20.14 10.21 -5.74
CA LEU A 10 18.94 10.89 -5.22
C LEU A 10 19.25 12.26 -4.61
N SER A 11 20.26 12.95 -5.14
CA SER A 11 20.76 14.25 -4.66
C SER A 11 21.07 14.26 -3.16
N ARG A 12 21.64 13.16 -2.64
CA ARG A 12 21.96 12.98 -1.21
C ARG A 12 23.36 12.40 -1.03
N ASN A 13 24.00 12.73 0.08
CA ASN A 13 25.22 12.07 0.52
C ASN A 13 24.90 10.60 0.94
N ALA A 14 25.92 9.76 1.03
CA ALA A 14 25.75 8.33 1.29
C ALA A 14 25.03 8.03 2.62
N PRO A 15 25.40 8.63 3.78
CA PRO A 15 24.72 8.37 5.05
C PRO A 15 23.23 8.73 5.02
N HIS A 16 22.89 9.89 4.47
CA HIS A 16 21.50 10.35 4.37
C HIS A 16 20.67 9.43 3.43
N ARG A 17 21.26 9.00 2.30
CA ARG A 17 20.60 8.06 1.39
C ARG A 17 20.32 6.71 2.05
N HIS A 18 21.29 6.16 2.79
CA HIS A 18 21.07 4.91 3.55
C HIS A 18 20.01 5.06 4.62
N ALA A 19 20.01 6.15 5.39
CA ALA A 19 18.99 6.41 6.40
C ALA A 19 17.59 6.55 5.77
N MET A 20 17.48 7.29 4.66
CA MET A 20 16.22 7.44 3.93
C MET A 20 15.69 6.10 3.43
N LEU A 21 16.51 5.28 2.77
CA LEU A 21 16.07 3.97 2.27
C LEU A 21 15.70 3.02 3.40
N ARG A 22 16.42 3.05 4.53
CA ARG A 22 16.06 2.28 5.74
C ARG A 22 14.68 2.67 6.26
N ASN A 23 14.43 3.96 6.47
CA ASN A 23 13.15 4.45 6.98
C ASN A 23 11.99 4.12 6.03
N MET A 24 12.21 4.24 4.72
CA MET A 24 11.22 3.84 3.72
C MET A 24 10.97 2.34 3.71
N SER A 25 12.01 1.50 3.93
CA SER A 25 11.86 0.05 4.04
C SER A 25 11.03 -0.32 5.26
N VAL A 26 11.31 0.29 6.41
CA VAL A 26 10.53 0.12 7.65
C VAL A 26 9.05 0.48 7.39
N SER A 27 8.81 1.64 6.78
CA SER A 27 7.44 2.08 6.46
C SER A 27 6.73 1.12 5.51
N LEU A 28 7.40 0.66 4.45
CA LEU A 28 6.81 -0.29 3.49
C LEU A 28 6.49 -1.64 4.13
N LEU A 29 7.38 -2.20 4.94
CA LEU A 29 7.15 -3.48 5.61
C LEU A 29 6.05 -3.37 6.69
N ARG A 30 5.94 -2.21 7.36
CA ARG A 30 4.91 -1.96 8.37
C ARG A 30 3.52 -1.80 7.77
N HIS A 31 3.39 -0.95 6.75
CA HIS A 31 2.11 -0.54 6.15
C HIS A 31 1.76 -1.31 4.87
N GLU A 32 2.70 -2.08 4.32
CA GLU A 32 2.61 -2.85 3.07
C GLU A 32 2.37 -2.01 1.81
N THR A 33 2.05 -0.73 1.97
CA THR A 33 1.81 0.23 0.90
C THR A 33 2.36 1.59 1.30
N ILE A 34 3.13 2.22 0.41
CA ILE A 34 3.63 3.58 0.60
C ILE A 34 3.54 4.41 -0.68
N ARG A 35 3.28 5.70 -0.53
CA ARG A 35 3.31 6.68 -1.62
C ARG A 35 4.64 7.43 -1.61
N THR A 36 5.35 7.43 -2.75
CA THR A 36 6.66 8.09 -2.87
C THR A 36 6.94 8.51 -4.30
N THR A 37 8.08 9.14 -4.56
CA THR A 37 8.48 9.46 -5.94
C THR A 37 9.00 8.22 -6.66
N LEU A 38 8.75 8.13 -7.97
CA LEU A 38 9.12 7.00 -8.81
C LEU A 38 10.62 6.61 -8.73
N PRO A 39 11.58 7.56 -8.74
CA PRO A 39 13.00 7.21 -8.58
C PRO A 39 13.30 6.54 -7.23
N LYS A 40 12.70 7.01 -6.13
CA LYS A 40 12.87 6.42 -4.80
C LYS A 40 12.27 5.01 -4.73
N ALA A 41 11.06 4.80 -5.28
CA ALA A 41 10.42 3.49 -5.32
C ALA A 41 11.30 2.46 -6.08
N LYS A 42 11.89 2.86 -7.21
CA LYS A 42 12.79 1.98 -7.98
C LYS A 42 14.04 1.57 -7.20
N GLU A 43 14.64 2.47 -6.42
CA GLU A 43 15.80 2.14 -5.58
C GLU A 43 15.41 1.34 -4.33
N LEU A 44 14.26 1.62 -3.75
CA LEU A 44 13.76 0.93 -2.56
C LEU A 44 13.56 -0.57 -2.80
N ARG A 45 13.13 -0.97 -4.01
CA ARG A 45 13.01 -2.39 -4.40
C ARG A 45 14.30 -3.16 -4.13
N ARG A 46 15.45 -2.59 -4.48
CA ARG A 46 16.77 -3.22 -4.32
C ARG A 46 17.15 -3.47 -2.86
N VAL A 47 16.53 -2.75 -1.93
CA VAL A 47 16.78 -2.86 -0.49
C VAL A 47 15.77 -3.82 0.15
N VAL A 48 14.50 -3.72 -0.22
CA VAL A 48 13.41 -4.48 0.43
C VAL A 48 13.35 -5.93 -0.07
N GLU A 49 13.51 -6.18 -1.36
CA GLU A 49 13.40 -7.55 -1.89
C GLU A 49 14.40 -8.53 -1.27
N PRO A 50 15.69 -8.18 -1.07
CA PRO A 50 16.62 -9.04 -0.35
C PRO A 50 16.24 -9.29 1.12
N LEU A 51 15.57 -8.34 1.79
CA LEU A 51 15.09 -8.52 3.16
C LEU A 51 13.94 -9.54 3.22
N ILE A 52 13.01 -9.48 2.27
CA ILE A 52 11.92 -10.47 2.17
C ILE A 52 12.49 -11.86 1.82
N THR A 53 13.46 -11.93 0.91
CA THR A 53 14.13 -13.20 0.60
C THR A 53 14.82 -13.79 1.83
N LEU A 54 15.49 -12.96 2.63
CA LEU A 54 16.14 -13.38 3.89
C LEU A 54 15.13 -13.96 4.89
N ALA A 55 13.93 -13.36 4.95
CA ALA A 55 12.89 -13.77 5.89
C ALA A 55 12.22 -15.10 5.57
N LYS A 56 12.41 -15.65 4.38
CA LYS A 56 11.86 -16.98 4.01
C LYS A 56 12.45 -18.13 4.83
N SER A 57 13.67 -17.96 5.31
CA SER A 57 14.32 -18.89 6.22
C SER A 57 14.51 -18.21 7.58
N ASP A 58 13.71 -18.64 8.56
CA ASP A 58 13.80 -18.11 9.90
C ASP A 58 14.98 -18.74 10.63
N SER A 59 15.97 -17.90 10.97
CA SER A 59 17.10 -18.23 11.81
C SER A 59 17.54 -17.00 12.60
N ASP A 60 18.15 -17.20 13.77
CA ASP A 60 18.67 -16.11 14.58
C ASP A 60 19.67 -15.25 13.83
N ALA A 61 20.51 -15.86 12.99
CA ALA A 61 21.47 -15.13 12.16
C ALA A 61 20.75 -14.20 11.19
N ASN A 62 19.69 -14.68 10.52
CA ASN A 62 18.90 -13.89 9.58
C ASN A 62 18.13 -12.78 10.29
N ARG A 63 17.58 -13.03 11.48
CA ARG A 63 16.92 -12.00 12.30
C ARG A 63 17.89 -10.90 12.72
N ARG A 64 19.09 -11.25 13.18
CA ARG A 64 20.16 -10.28 13.51
C ARG A 64 20.57 -9.45 12.28
N LEU A 65 20.71 -10.08 11.12
CA LEU A 65 21.07 -9.41 9.88
C LEU A 65 19.95 -8.45 9.43
N ALA A 66 18.69 -8.86 9.48
CA ALA A 66 17.54 -8.00 9.19
C ALA A 66 17.49 -6.81 10.15
N PHE A 67 17.68 -7.06 11.46
CA PHE A 67 17.71 -6.00 12.45
C PHE A 67 18.84 -5.00 12.22
N SER A 68 20.05 -5.44 11.87
CA SER A 68 21.17 -4.54 11.56
C SER A 68 20.85 -3.56 10.42
N ARG A 69 20.01 -4.01 9.46
CA ARG A 69 19.59 -3.20 8.30
C ARG A 69 18.40 -2.30 8.60
N LEU A 70 17.39 -2.78 9.35
CA LEU A 70 16.14 -2.06 9.62
C LEU A 70 16.20 -1.25 10.91
N ARG A 71 16.81 -1.78 11.98
CA ARG A 71 16.90 -1.19 13.32
C ARG A 71 15.52 -0.94 13.97
N ASP A 72 14.55 -1.79 13.68
CA ASP A 72 13.19 -1.74 14.23
C ASP A 72 12.75 -3.19 14.53
N VAL A 73 12.59 -3.50 15.82
CA VAL A 73 12.27 -4.87 16.28
C VAL A 73 10.88 -5.30 15.78
N ALA A 74 9.87 -4.43 15.94
CA ALA A 74 8.49 -4.77 15.56
C ALA A 74 8.35 -5.08 14.07
N VAL A 75 9.10 -4.37 13.21
CA VAL A 75 9.09 -4.64 11.77
C VAL A 75 9.84 -5.92 11.43
N VAL A 76 10.92 -6.25 12.15
CA VAL A 76 11.62 -7.52 11.99
C VAL A 76 10.73 -8.68 12.40
N ASP A 77 10.03 -8.58 13.51
CA ASP A 77 9.09 -9.63 13.94
C ASP A 77 7.98 -9.83 12.91
N LYS A 78 7.35 -8.76 12.41
CA LYS A 78 6.37 -8.84 11.30
C LYS A 78 6.99 -9.48 10.05
N LEU A 79 8.22 -9.13 9.72
CA LEU A 79 8.91 -9.63 8.54
C LEU A 79 9.07 -11.16 8.58
N PHE A 80 9.44 -11.73 9.72
CA PHE A 80 9.65 -13.18 9.86
C PHE A 80 8.36 -13.94 10.19
N ALA A 81 7.47 -13.38 11.00
CA ALA A 81 6.23 -14.04 11.40
C ALA A 81 5.17 -14.07 10.28
N ASP A 82 5.02 -12.96 9.54
CA ASP A 82 3.95 -12.80 8.55
C ASP A 82 4.49 -12.84 7.11
N LEU A 83 5.39 -11.90 6.75
CA LEU A 83 5.81 -11.72 5.37
C LEU A 83 6.66 -12.87 4.84
N GLY A 84 7.55 -13.45 5.66
CA GLY A 84 8.38 -14.59 5.29
C GLY A 84 7.56 -15.78 4.80
N PRO A 85 6.65 -16.32 5.62
CA PRO A 85 5.75 -17.41 5.23
C PRO A 85 4.88 -17.06 4.03
N ARG A 86 4.32 -15.84 3.97
CA ARG A 86 3.46 -15.36 2.88
C ARG A 86 4.17 -15.41 1.52
N PHE A 87 5.41 -14.98 1.46
CA PHE A 87 6.20 -14.95 0.23
C PHE A 87 7.04 -16.21 -0.02
N LYS A 88 6.92 -17.26 0.79
CA LYS A 88 7.75 -18.45 0.71
C LYS A 88 7.72 -19.12 -0.67
N ALA A 89 6.53 -19.22 -1.27
CA ALA A 89 6.32 -19.85 -2.58
C ALA A 89 6.80 -19.00 -3.76
N ARG A 90 6.95 -17.67 -3.59
CA ARG A 90 7.29 -16.75 -4.67
C ARG A 90 8.82 -16.62 -4.80
N PRO A 91 9.42 -16.87 -5.99
CA PRO A 91 10.89 -16.84 -6.14
C PRO A 91 11.49 -15.43 -6.08
N GLY A 92 10.68 -14.36 -6.33
CA GLY A 92 11.11 -12.96 -6.32
C GLY A 92 10.01 -12.03 -6.79
N GLY A 93 10.31 -10.72 -6.92
CA GLY A 93 9.33 -9.72 -7.36
C GLY A 93 8.21 -9.52 -6.35
N TYR A 94 8.57 -9.32 -5.08
CA TYR A 94 7.62 -9.17 -3.98
C TYR A 94 6.93 -7.81 -3.96
N THR A 95 7.43 -6.86 -4.73
CA THR A 95 6.96 -5.47 -4.73
C THR A 95 6.38 -5.08 -6.08
N ARG A 96 5.30 -4.29 -6.05
CA ARG A 96 4.66 -3.68 -7.23
C ARG A 96 4.76 -2.17 -7.12
N ILE A 97 5.05 -1.51 -8.25
CA ILE A 97 5.09 -0.05 -8.36
C ILE A 97 4.01 0.38 -9.34
N LEU A 98 3.03 1.12 -8.85
CA LEU A 98 1.97 1.73 -9.66
C LEU A 98 2.31 3.20 -9.87
N HIS A 99 2.26 3.65 -11.13
CA HIS A 99 2.47 5.06 -11.46
C HIS A 99 1.26 5.86 -11.03
N MET A 100 1.50 7.03 -10.44
CA MET A 100 0.46 7.97 -10.02
C MET A 100 0.60 9.29 -10.75
N MET A 101 -0.44 10.11 -10.67
CA MET A 101 -0.39 11.49 -11.18
C MET A 101 0.79 12.25 -10.56
N PRO A 102 1.43 13.15 -11.33
CA PRO A 102 2.49 14.00 -10.80
C PRO A 102 2.02 14.80 -9.58
N ARG A 103 2.96 15.08 -8.68
CA ARG A 103 2.65 15.88 -7.48
C ARG A 103 2.38 17.34 -7.88
N PRO A 104 1.26 17.96 -7.42
CA PRO A 104 1.02 19.37 -7.65
C PRO A 104 2.14 20.20 -7.01
N GLY A 105 2.54 21.27 -7.68
CA GLY A 105 3.59 22.18 -7.28
C GLY A 105 4.91 21.93 -8.01
N ASP A 106 5.52 20.76 -7.90
CA ASP A 106 6.81 20.46 -8.53
C ASP A 106 6.75 19.45 -9.68
N SER A 107 5.54 18.98 -10.05
CA SER A 107 5.31 17.98 -11.11
C SER A 107 6.16 16.71 -10.98
N ALA A 108 6.61 16.39 -9.77
CA ALA A 108 7.43 15.20 -9.53
C ALA A 108 6.64 13.92 -9.85
N PRO A 109 7.22 12.95 -10.60
CA PRO A 109 6.55 11.69 -10.89
C PRO A 109 6.37 10.89 -9.60
N MET A 110 5.13 10.62 -9.23
CA MET A 110 4.76 9.87 -8.04
C MET A 110 4.51 8.39 -8.35
N ALA A 111 4.68 7.57 -7.34
CA ALA A 111 4.40 6.14 -7.41
C ALA A 111 3.84 5.63 -6.08
N LEU A 112 2.90 4.70 -6.18
CA LEU A 112 2.45 3.86 -5.10
C LEU A 112 3.26 2.56 -5.16
N MET A 113 3.99 2.26 -4.10
CA MET A 113 4.72 1.00 -3.96
C MET A 113 4.01 0.13 -2.94
N GLN A 114 3.70 -1.09 -3.32
CA GLN A 114 2.97 -2.04 -2.47
C GLN A 114 3.59 -3.43 -2.55
N LEU A 115 3.35 -4.25 -1.54
CA LEU A 115 3.63 -5.67 -1.57
C LEU A 115 2.58 -6.36 -2.46
N VAL A 116 3.01 -7.34 -3.26
CA VAL A 116 2.14 -7.98 -4.28
C VAL A 116 1.05 -8.81 -3.62
N ASP A 117 1.41 -9.57 -2.60
CA ASP A 117 0.49 -10.39 -1.84
C ASP A 117 0.11 -9.59 -0.58
N GLY A 118 -0.97 -8.82 -0.65
CA GLY A 118 -1.52 -8.06 0.48
C GLY A 118 -2.08 -8.99 1.57
N PRO A 119 -2.37 -8.47 2.77
CA PRO A 119 -3.08 -9.23 3.77
C PRO A 119 -4.44 -9.69 3.20
N ALA A 120 -4.82 -10.93 3.47
CA ALA A 120 -6.02 -11.57 2.91
C ALA A 120 -7.34 -10.83 3.18
N ALA A 121 -7.33 -9.79 4.02
CA ALA A 121 -8.49 -8.97 4.39
C ALA A 121 -8.65 -7.66 3.57
N ALA A 122 -7.80 -7.38 2.58
CA ALA A 122 -7.85 -6.12 1.81
C ALA A 122 -8.30 -6.31 0.36
N ALA A 123 -8.99 -7.37 0.02
CA ALA A 123 -9.54 -7.62 -1.32
C ALA A 123 -11.00 -7.19 -1.47
N GLU A 124 -11.51 -6.27 -0.64
CA GLU A 124 -12.73 -5.53 -0.95
C GLU A 124 -12.37 -4.12 -1.37
N VAL A 125 -12.05 -3.97 -2.65
CA VAL A 125 -12.22 -2.69 -3.34
C VAL A 125 -13.75 -2.51 -3.41
N PRO A 126 -14.35 -1.48 -2.83
CA PRO A 126 -15.73 -1.16 -3.16
C PRO A 126 -15.74 -0.80 -4.65
N ALA A 127 -16.31 -1.69 -5.45
CA ALA A 127 -16.70 -1.37 -6.81
C ALA A 127 -17.64 -0.17 -6.72
N ASP A 128 -17.24 0.89 -7.37
CA ASP A 128 -17.95 2.12 -7.65
C ASP A 128 -19.40 1.76 -8.06
N GLU A 129 -20.33 1.93 -7.15
CA GLU A 129 -21.75 1.82 -7.41
C GLU A 129 -22.17 3.09 -8.12
N ALA A 130 -22.15 3.05 -9.45
CA ALA A 130 -22.73 4.09 -10.28
C ALA A 130 -24.20 4.30 -9.88
N PRO A 131 -24.68 5.54 -9.67
CA PRO A 131 -26.04 5.81 -9.27
C PRO A 131 -27.01 5.43 -10.40
N LYS A 132 -27.73 4.33 -10.23
CA LYS A 132 -28.89 3.99 -11.10
C LYS A 132 -29.97 5.05 -10.93
N ALA A 133 -30.13 5.83 -11.97
CA ALA A 133 -31.22 6.80 -12.16
C ALA A 133 -32.57 6.17 -11.79
N ALA A 134 -33.21 6.75 -10.78
CA ALA A 134 -34.58 6.45 -10.42
C ALA A 134 -35.53 6.91 -11.52
N LYS A 135 -36.13 5.98 -12.24
CA LYS A 135 -37.27 6.24 -13.12
C LYS A 135 -38.49 6.53 -12.24
N LYS A 136 -38.91 7.81 -12.27
CA LYS A 136 -40.25 8.25 -11.88
C LYS A 136 -41.29 7.41 -12.63
N LYS A 137 -42.15 6.71 -11.93
CA LYS A 137 -43.51 6.30 -12.41
C LYS A 137 -44.56 7.09 -11.67
N ALA A 138 -45.34 7.76 -12.50
CA ALA A 138 -46.44 8.63 -12.17
C ALA A 138 -47.60 7.91 -11.46
N ALA A 139 -48.34 8.72 -10.72
CA ALA A 139 -49.59 8.39 -10.05
C ALA A 139 -50.71 7.92 -11.00
N PRO A 140 -51.81 7.36 -10.44
CA PRO A 140 -53.05 8.10 -10.65
C PRO A 140 -53.87 8.33 -9.38
N LYS A 141 -54.54 9.52 -9.43
CA LYS A 141 -55.64 9.94 -8.59
C LYS A 141 -56.86 9.03 -8.69
N LYS A 142 -57.60 8.88 -7.59
CA LYS A 142 -59.09 8.90 -7.48
C LYS A 142 -59.38 9.01 -5.99
N ALA A 143 -59.96 10.05 -5.53
CA ALA A 143 -61.33 10.58 -5.61
C ALA A 143 -62.27 9.99 -4.56
N ALA A 144 -62.70 10.89 -3.68
CA ALA A 144 -64.05 11.07 -3.10
C ALA A 144 -64.53 9.96 -2.10
N THR A 145 -65.06 10.28 -0.97
CA THR A 145 -66.25 10.97 -0.60
C THR A 145 -66.39 11.01 0.94
N LYS A 146 -66.62 12.19 1.54
CA LYS A 146 -67.90 12.62 2.16
C LYS A 146 -68.46 11.76 3.31
N LYS A 147 -68.54 12.33 4.48
CA LYS A 147 -69.73 12.55 5.35
C LYS A 147 -69.26 12.64 6.79
N ALA A 148 -69.39 13.74 7.45
CA ALA A 148 -70.55 14.40 7.99
C ALA A 148 -70.97 13.84 9.37
N ALA A 149 -71.05 14.80 10.27
CA ALA A 149 -72.01 14.99 11.34
C ALA A 149 -71.59 14.48 12.73
N LYS A 150 -71.52 15.38 13.58
CA LYS A 150 -72.47 15.85 14.63
C LYS A 150 -72.05 15.37 15.99
N ALA A 151 -71.80 16.29 16.83
CA ALA A 151 -72.66 16.99 17.78
C ALA A 151 -72.40 16.50 19.22
N ASP A 152 -72.32 17.54 20.00
CA ASP A 152 -72.82 17.75 21.36
C ASP A 152 -72.07 17.01 22.46
N ASP A 153 -71.45 17.66 23.38
CA ASP A 153 -71.99 18.50 24.45
C ASP A 153 -70.85 19.29 25.09
#